data_02a0d389eb509b31b410d27c5e2acc6e
#
_entry.id   02a0d389eb509b31b410d27c5e2acc6e
#
_cell.length_a   1.000
_cell.length_b   1.000
_cell.length_c   1.000
_cell.angle_alpha   90.00
_cell.angle_beta   90.00
_cell.angle_gamma   90.00
#
_symmetry.space_group_name_H-M   'P 1'
#
loop_
_entity.id
_entity.type
_entity.pdbx_description
1 polymer ?
#
loop_
_entity_poly.entity_id
_entity_poly.type
_entity_poly.pdbx_seq_one_letter_code
_entity_poly.pdbx_strand_id
1 'polypeptide(L)'
;FLIPKIVAHFRRGADVIELGNTDVSRDFNDVRGVAAAYEGLLALPGNGQTYNVCSGQEHSLHEVIERMRGISGRDIEVKVNPAFVRANEVKSLRGDNGKLRAAVGSLPDFDLGETLRWMYQARAEA
;
A
#
# COMPACT_ATOMS: atom_id res chain seq x y z
N PHE A 1 -0.89 9.75 -4.61
CA PHE A 1 -0.96 8.46 -3.94
C PHE A 1 -0.26 8.51 -2.58
N LEU A 2 -0.87 7.90 -1.54
CA LEU A 2 -0.45 8.08 -0.15
C LEU A 2 0.91 7.43 0.16
N ILE A 3 1.07 6.15 -0.13
CA ILE A 3 2.31 5.41 0.17
C ILE A 3 3.52 6.01 -0.55
N PRO A 4 3.48 6.30 -1.87
CA PRO A 4 4.58 6.99 -2.54
C PRO A 4 4.93 8.35 -1.93
N LYS A 5 3.93 9.12 -1.49
CA LYS A 5 4.16 10.40 -0.81
C LYS A 5 4.96 10.21 0.49
N ILE A 6 4.58 9.23 1.33
CA ILE A 6 5.27 8.93 2.58
C ILE A 6 6.71 8.51 2.29
N VAL A 7 6.91 7.52 1.42
CA VAL A 7 8.24 7.03 1.04
C VAL A 7 9.13 8.18 0.52
N ALA A 8 8.60 9.04 -0.34
CA ALA A 8 9.34 10.18 -0.89
C ALA A 8 9.77 11.18 0.19
N HIS A 9 8.93 11.43 1.22
CA HIS A 9 9.29 12.31 2.34
C HIS A 9 10.45 11.73 3.16
N PHE A 10 10.43 10.44 3.47
CA PHE A 10 11.53 9.77 4.16
C PHE A 10 12.81 9.75 3.31
N ARG A 11 12.71 9.51 2.00
CA ARG A 11 13.88 9.49 1.09
C ARG A 11 14.60 10.82 1.01
N ARG A 12 13.86 11.92 0.92
CA ARG A 12 14.45 13.27 0.85
C ARG A 12 14.87 13.83 2.22
N GLY A 13 14.64 13.07 3.31
CA GLY A 13 14.99 13.50 4.66
C GLY A 13 14.17 14.69 5.13
N ALA A 14 12.88 14.74 4.79
CA ALA A 14 11.99 15.79 5.27
C ALA A 14 11.78 15.69 6.78
N ASP A 15 11.71 16.85 7.46
CA ASP A 15 11.47 16.91 8.91
C ASP A 15 9.98 16.73 9.25
N VAL A 16 9.09 17.12 8.33
CA VAL A 16 7.62 17.13 8.53
C VAL A 16 6.91 16.55 7.32
N ILE A 17 5.85 15.80 7.59
CA ILE A 17 4.88 15.38 6.57
C ILE A 17 3.46 15.78 6.99
N GLU A 18 2.72 16.42 6.10
CA GLU A 18 1.30 16.70 6.30
C GLU A 18 0.45 15.61 5.67
N LEU A 19 -0.41 15.01 6.48
CA LEU A 19 -1.35 13.96 6.09
C LEU A 19 -2.78 14.35 6.48
N GLY A 20 -3.77 13.60 6.00
CA GLY A 20 -5.13 13.65 6.52
C GLY A 20 -5.26 12.88 7.82
N ASN A 21 -6.40 12.23 8.00
CA ASN A 21 -6.64 11.38 9.16
C ASN A 21 -5.66 10.19 9.15
N THR A 22 -4.89 10.04 10.22
CA THR A 22 -3.94 8.93 10.39
C THR A 22 -4.56 7.71 11.06
N ASP A 23 -5.75 7.86 11.66
CA ASP A 23 -6.51 6.77 12.29
C ASP A 23 -7.38 6.05 11.27
N VAL A 24 -6.75 5.60 10.20
CA VAL A 24 -7.40 4.84 9.13
C VAL A 24 -6.53 3.65 8.74
N SER A 25 -7.19 2.54 8.41
CA SER A 25 -6.55 1.33 7.90
C SER A 25 -6.99 1.04 6.47
N ARG A 26 -6.06 0.61 5.64
CA ARG A 26 -6.28 0.31 4.22
C ARG A 26 -5.57 -0.97 3.82
N ASP A 27 -6.10 -1.61 2.80
CA ASP A 27 -5.42 -2.68 2.09
C ASP A 27 -4.43 -2.07 1.10
N PHE A 28 -3.15 -2.17 1.43
CA PHE A 28 -2.07 -1.71 0.55
C PHE A 28 -1.50 -2.93 -0.18
N ASN A 29 -1.66 -2.94 -1.50
CA ASN A 29 -1.21 -4.04 -2.32
C ASN A 29 0.07 -3.67 -3.08
N ASP A 30 1.01 -4.62 -3.16
CA ASP A 30 2.24 -4.46 -3.95
C ASP A 30 1.92 -4.57 -5.45
N VAL A 31 2.44 -3.64 -6.24
CA VAL A 31 2.20 -3.63 -7.69
C VAL A 31 2.72 -4.88 -8.39
N ARG A 32 3.77 -5.52 -7.86
CA ARG A 32 4.31 -6.77 -8.40
C ARG A 32 3.31 -7.92 -8.21
N GLY A 33 2.62 -7.96 -7.06
CA GLY A 33 1.53 -8.89 -6.80
C GLY A 33 0.32 -8.63 -7.71
N VAL A 34 0.00 -7.35 -7.97
CA VAL A 34 -1.06 -6.98 -8.93
C VAL A 34 -0.72 -7.44 -10.34
N ALA A 35 0.52 -7.24 -10.80
CA ALA A 35 0.97 -7.69 -12.11
C ALA A 35 0.89 -9.22 -12.26
N ALA A 36 1.33 -9.96 -11.25
CA ALA A 36 1.22 -11.42 -11.23
C ALA A 36 -0.24 -11.90 -11.26
N ALA A 37 -1.14 -11.20 -10.55
CA ALA A 37 -2.57 -11.51 -10.60
C ALA A 37 -3.16 -11.32 -12.01
N TYR A 38 -2.79 -10.24 -12.69
CA TYR A 38 -3.21 -10.02 -14.08
C TYR A 38 -2.66 -11.09 -15.03
N GLU A 39 -1.38 -11.45 -14.89
CA GLU A 39 -0.77 -12.52 -15.69
C GLU A 39 -1.52 -13.86 -15.49
N GLY A 40 -1.81 -14.22 -14.23
CA GLY A 40 -2.57 -15.42 -13.91
C GLY A 40 -4.00 -15.39 -14.49
N LEU A 41 -4.68 -14.25 -14.44
CA LEU A 41 -6.03 -14.09 -14.99
C LEU A 41 -6.05 -14.15 -16.52
N LEU A 42 -5.02 -13.62 -17.20
CA LEU A 42 -4.90 -13.68 -18.65
C LEU A 42 -4.71 -15.11 -19.17
N ALA A 43 -4.13 -16.00 -18.37
CA ALA A 43 -3.96 -17.41 -18.71
C ALA A 43 -5.27 -18.24 -18.61
N LEU A 44 -6.32 -17.67 -17.98
CA LEU A 44 -7.61 -18.36 -17.84
C LEU A 44 -8.48 -18.15 -19.07
N PRO A 45 -9.37 -19.11 -19.40
CA PRO A 45 -10.42 -18.89 -20.39
C PRO A 45 -11.27 -17.68 -20.01
N GLY A 46 -11.55 -16.80 -20.97
CA GLY A 46 -12.39 -15.63 -20.75
C GLY A 46 -13.80 -16.05 -20.30
N ASN A 47 -14.22 -15.58 -19.12
CA ASN A 47 -15.50 -15.94 -18.52
C ASN A 47 -16.34 -14.71 -18.10
N GLY A 48 -15.86 -13.49 -18.41
CA GLY A 48 -16.56 -12.24 -18.05
C GLY A 48 -16.68 -12.01 -16.53
N GLN A 49 -15.89 -12.70 -15.72
CA GLN A 49 -15.97 -12.58 -14.26
C GLN A 49 -15.18 -11.37 -13.74
N THR A 50 -15.67 -10.81 -12.63
CA THR A 50 -14.97 -9.75 -11.88
C THR A 50 -14.22 -10.35 -10.71
N TYR A 51 -12.98 -9.90 -10.49
CA TYR A 51 -12.11 -10.32 -9.41
C TYR A 51 -11.58 -9.11 -8.64
N ASN A 52 -11.57 -9.19 -7.31
CA ASN A 52 -10.89 -8.22 -6.49
C ASN A 52 -9.39 -8.55 -6.45
N VAL A 53 -8.56 -7.61 -6.86
CA VAL A 53 -7.10 -7.71 -6.75
C VAL A 53 -6.66 -6.88 -5.55
N CYS A 54 -6.43 -7.54 -4.43
CA CYS A 54 -6.08 -6.93 -3.14
C CYS A 54 -5.21 -7.88 -2.33
N SER A 55 -4.55 -7.36 -1.28
CA SER A 55 -3.72 -8.20 -0.41
C SER A 55 -4.57 -9.06 0.54
N GLY A 56 -5.75 -8.57 0.92
CA GLY A 56 -6.59 -9.17 1.94
C GLY A 56 -6.14 -8.82 3.37
N GLN A 57 -5.15 -7.94 3.51
CA GLN A 57 -4.64 -7.45 4.79
C GLN A 57 -4.81 -5.94 4.88
N GLU A 58 -5.17 -5.45 6.05
CA GLU A 58 -5.23 -4.01 6.28
C GLU A 58 -4.10 -3.57 7.21
N HIS A 59 -3.57 -2.40 6.93
CA HIS A 59 -2.55 -1.77 7.74
C HIS A 59 -2.96 -0.34 8.07
N SER A 60 -2.73 0.09 9.29
CA SER A 60 -2.97 1.46 9.68
C SER A 60 -1.92 2.39 9.07
N LEU A 61 -2.29 3.65 8.86
CA LEU A 61 -1.34 4.64 8.39
C LEU A 61 -0.21 4.89 9.41
N HIS A 62 -0.54 4.75 10.69
CA HIS A 62 0.45 4.80 11.76
C HIS A 62 1.50 3.68 11.61
N GLU A 63 1.05 2.44 11.36
CA GLU A 63 1.96 1.32 11.11
C GLU A 63 2.89 1.55 9.92
N VAL A 64 2.38 2.12 8.82
CA VAL A 64 3.20 2.47 7.64
C VAL A 64 4.31 3.45 8.04
N ILE A 65 3.99 4.48 8.82
CA ILE A 65 4.95 5.48 9.28
C ILE A 65 6.01 4.85 10.19
N GLU A 66 5.60 4.03 11.16
CA GLU A 66 6.54 3.34 12.07
C GLU A 66 7.49 2.40 11.30
N ARG A 67 6.97 1.65 10.34
CA ARG A 67 7.81 0.80 9.47
C ARG A 67 8.81 1.64 8.67
N MET A 68 8.39 2.81 8.16
CA MET A 68 9.28 3.72 7.44
C MET A 68 10.35 4.36 8.33
N ARG A 69 10.04 4.67 9.60
CA ARG A 69 11.02 5.08 10.61
C ARG A 69 12.10 4.03 10.78
N GLY A 70 11.70 2.77 10.95
CA GLY A 70 12.64 1.64 11.06
C GLY A 70 13.49 1.41 9.81
N ILE A 71 12.90 1.55 8.61
CA ILE A 71 13.61 1.35 7.33
C ILE A 71 14.63 2.46 7.06
N SER A 72 14.24 3.71 7.32
CA SER A 72 15.07 4.88 6.99
C SER A 72 16.05 5.28 8.08
N GLY A 73 15.83 4.85 9.32
CA GLY A 73 16.56 5.34 10.51
C GLY A 73 16.28 6.80 10.85
N ARG A 74 15.20 7.39 10.29
CA ARG A 74 14.83 8.81 10.47
C ARG A 74 13.49 8.91 11.17
N ASP A 75 13.34 9.97 11.96
CA ASP A 75 12.05 10.39 12.48
C ASP A 75 11.51 11.56 11.68
N ILE A 76 10.20 11.52 11.41
CA ILE A 76 9.47 12.59 10.71
C ILE A 76 8.29 12.99 11.58
N GLU A 77 8.12 14.29 11.81
CA GLU A 77 6.92 14.81 12.46
C GLU A 77 5.72 14.66 11.52
N VAL A 78 4.66 14.02 12.00
CA VAL A 78 3.40 13.87 11.24
C VAL A 78 2.41 14.92 11.70
N LYS A 79 2.03 15.84 10.82
CA LYS A 79 1.00 16.85 11.07
C LYS A 79 -0.29 16.48 10.35
N VAL A 80 -1.39 16.50 11.09
CA VAL A 80 -2.72 16.32 10.50
C VAL A 80 -3.15 17.67 9.90
N ASN A 81 -3.33 17.70 8.57
CA ASN A 81 -3.89 18.86 7.89
C ASN A 81 -5.40 18.67 7.72
N PRO A 82 -6.23 19.51 8.36
CA PRO A 82 -7.70 19.39 8.27
C PRO A 82 -8.24 19.44 6.85
N ALA A 83 -7.55 20.12 5.93
CA ALA A 83 -7.94 20.19 4.51
C ALA A 83 -7.85 18.83 3.80
N PHE A 84 -7.10 17.87 4.35
CA PHE A 84 -6.96 16.51 3.80
C PHE A 84 -7.87 15.50 4.50
N VAL A 85 -8.59 15.91 5.54
CA VAL A 85 -9.53 15.05 6.26
C VAL A 85 -10.88 15.04 5.52
N ARG A 86 -11.37 13.85 5.20
CA ARG A 86 -12.66 13.68 4.52
C ARG A 86 -13.79 13.55 5.55
N ALA A 87 -14.91 14.23 5.33
CA ALA A 87 -16.05 14.25 6.25
C ALA A 87 -16.64 12.86 6.51
N ASN A 88 -16.62 11.98 5.50
CA ASN A 88 -17.17 10.60 5.59
C ASN A 88 -16.06 9.58 5.33
N GLU A 89 -14.98 9.66 6.09
CA GLU A 89 -13.85 8.76 5.89
C GLU A 89 -14.14 7.35 6.44
N VAL A 90 -13.97 6.35 5.57
CA VAL A 90 -14.05 4.95 5.98
C VAL A 90 -12.81 4.64 6.83
N LYS A 91 -13.03 4.23 8.09
CA LYS A 91 -11.92 3.96 9.02
C LYS A 91 -11.11 2.73 8.63
N SER A 92 -11.78 1.65 8.22
CA SER A 92 -11.15 0.39 7.84
C SER A 92 -11.68 -0.06 6.48
N LEU A 93 -10.79 -0.40 5.57
CA LEU A 93 -11.14 -0.92 4.25
C LEU A 93 -10.16 -2.01 3.86
N ARG A 94 -10.69 -3.23 3.73
CA ARG A 94 -9.95 -4.42 3.32
C ARG A 94 -10.72 -5.15 2.21
N GLY A 95 -9.99 -5.60 1.20
CA GLY A 95 -10.57 -6.42 0.14
C GLY A 95 -10.61 -7.91 0.50
N ASP A 96 -11.48 -8.65 -0.19
CA ASP A 96 -11.49 -10.11 -0.19
C ASP A 96 -10.96 -10.62 -1.54
N ASN A 97 -9.85 -11.34 -1.52
CA ASN A 97 -9.18 -11.91 -2.68
C ASN A 97 -9.44 -13.42 -2.84
N GLY A 98 -10.33 -14.01 -2.06
CA GLY A 98 -10.57 -15.46 -2.07
C GLY A 98 -10.97 -15.99 -3.44
N LYS A 99 -11.86 -15.27 -4.17
CA LYS A 99 -12.25 -15.62 -5.54
C LYS A 99 -11.07 -15.58 -6.50
N LEU A 100 -10.20 -14.59 -6.39
CA LEU A 100 -9.00 -14.47 -7.22
C LEU A 100 -8.06 -15.65 -6.96
N ARG A 101 -7.72 -15.93 -5.69
CA ARG A 101 -6.83 -17.03 -5.30
C ARG A 101 -7.37 -18.40 -5.74
N ALA A 102 -8.69 -18.60 -5.65
CA ALA A 102 -9.32 -19.82 -6.14
C ALA A 102 -9.20 -19.98 -7.67
N ALA A 103 -9.21 -18.90 -8.41
CA ALA A 103 -9.12 -18.91 -9.87
C ALA A 103 -7.70 -19.08 -10.39
N VAL A 104 -6.71 -18.34 -9.83
CA VAL A 104 -5.33 -18.29 -10.35
C VAL A 104 -4.35 -19.13 -9.54
N GLY A 105 -4.76 -19.67 -8.38
CA GLY A 105 -3.89 -20.43 -7.50
C GLY A 105 -2.97 -19.54 -6.67
N SER A 106 -1.71 -19.98 -6.50
CA SER A 106 -0.71 -19.26 -5.70
C SER A 106 -0.26 -17.98 -6.40
N LEU A 107 -0.36 -16.85 -5.68
CA LEU A 107 0.19 -15.58 -6.10
C LEU A 107 1.37 -15.22 -5.19
N PRO A 108 2.36 -14.45 -5.69
CA PRO A 108 3.40 -13.87 -4.84
C PRO A 108 2.76 -13.06 -3.73
N ASP A 109 3.22 -13.27 -2.50
CA ASP A 109 2.80 -12.51 -1.33
C ASP A 109 3.95 -11.59 -0.91
N PHE A 110 3.68 -10.29 -0.85
CA PHE A 110 4.66 -9.28 -0.46
C PHE A 110 4.22 -8.65 0.86
N ASP A 111 5.03 -8.82 1.90
CA ASP A 111 4.82 -8.10 3.15
C ASP A 111 4.93 -6.58 2.94
N LEU A 112 4.12 -5.80 3.67
CA LEU A 112 4.13 -4.34 3.58
C LEU A 112 5.52 -3.75 3.83
N GLY A 113 6.27 -4.28 4.80
CA GLY A 113 7.62 -3.80 5.11
C GLY A 113 8.60 -4.09 3.97
N GLU A 114 8.45 -5.21 3.29
CA GLU A 114 9.22 -5.58 2.10
C GLU A 114 8.92 -4.61 0.94
N THR A 115 7.65 -4.32 0.69
CA THR A 115 7.22 -3.35 -0.31
C THR A 115 7.76 -1.95 -0.02
N LEU A 116 7.63 -1.48 1.22
CA LEU A 116 8.14 -0.17 1.64
C LEU A 116 9.66 -0.06 1.49
N ARG A 117 10.40 -1.12 1.85
CA ARG A 117 11.86 -1.17 1.69
C ARG A 117 12.26 -1.15 0.21
N TRP A 118 11.58 -1.93 -0.61
CA TRP A 118 11.79 -1.92 -2.06
C TRP A 118 11.56 -0.54 -2.66
N MET A 119 10.45 0.12 -2.32
CA MET A 119 10.17 1.49 -2.76
C MET A 119 11.20 2.50 -2.26
N TYR A 120 11.64 2.37 -1.00
CA TYR A 120 12.62 3.28 -0.40
C TYR A 120 14.01 3.16 -1.07
N GLN A 121 14.41 1.95 -1.42
CA GLN A 121 15.70 1.66 -2.06
C GLN A 121 15.70 1.90 -3.57
N ALA A 122 14.53 1.93 -4.21
CA ALA A 122 14.43 2.20 -5.64
C ALA A 122 15.13 3.52 -5.97
N ARG A 123 16.06 3.49 -6.92
CA ARG A 123 16.68 4.73 -7.42
C ARG A 123 15.61 5.54 -8.13
N ALA A 124 15.54 6.85 -7.82
CA ALA A 124 14.81 7.75 -8.70
C ALA A 124 15.55 7.72 -10.05
N GLU A 125 14.96 7.12 -11.07
CA GLU A 125 15.41 7.36 -12.42
C GLU A 125 15.23 8.86 -12.68
N ALA A 126 16.33 9.49 -13.07
CA ALA A 126 16.40 10.92 -13.30
C ALA A 126 15.60 11.29 -14.56
#